data_5f394003bff3e48372cdd1dc365eaef0
#
_entry.id   5f394003bff3e48372cdd1dc365eaef0
#
_cell.length_a   1.000
_cell.length_b   1.000
_cell.length_c   1.000
_cell.angle_alpha   90.00
_cell.angle_beta   90.00
_cell.angle_gamma   90.00
#
_symmetry.space_group_name_H-M   'P 1'
#
loop_
_entity.id
_entity.type
_entity.pdbx_description
1 polymer ?
#
loop_
_entity_poly.entity_id
_entity_poly.type
_entity_poly.pdbx_seq_one_letter_code
_entity_poly.pdbx_strand_id
1 'polypeptide(L)' 'MKTKTNRYFFKKAEKGWTVMKRRMDGYIVAICWVASWQEAQQQVYKLNGWI' A
#
# COMPACT_ATOMS: atom_id res chain seq x y z
N MET A 1 16.23 8.01 -12.55
CA MET A 1 16.23 6.61 -12.10
C MET A 1 15.06 6.35 -11.15
N LYS A 2 14.39 5.25 -11.36
CA LYS A 2 13.27 4.89 -10.51
C LYS A 2 13.77 4.26 -9.23
N THR A 3 13.34 4.80 -8.11
CA THR A 3 13.77 4.30 -6.82
C THR A 3 12.67 3.46 -6.19
N LYS A 4 13.02 2.27 -5.78
CA LYS A 4 12.09 1.43 -5.04
C LYS A 4 11.90 1.99 -3.64
N THR A 5 10.72 1.84 -3.12
CA THR A 5 10.40 2.32 -1.78
C THR A 5 9.54 1.28 -1.08
N ASN A 6 9.50 1.32 0.24
CA ASN A 6 8.58 0.50 1.02
C ASN A 6 7.66 1.38 1.86
N ARG A 7 7.36 2.55 1.35
CA ARG A 7 6.43 3.46 2.03
C ARG A 7 4.99 2.97 1.99
N TYR A 8 4.65 2.18 0.98
CA TYR A 8 3.30 1.69 0.83
C TYR A 8 3.20 0.29 1.40
N PHE A 9 2.11 0.04 2.10
CA PHE A 9 1.86 -1.27 2.68
C PHE A 9 0.36 -1.49 2.78
N PHE A 10 -0.04 -2.69 3.14
CA PHE A 10 -1.46 -2.97 3.31
C PHE A 10 -1.66 -3.68 4.63
N LYS A 11 -2.85 -3.55 5.19
CA LYS A 11 -3.20 -4.24 6.41
C LYS A 11 -4.62 -4.75 6.30
N LYS A 12 -4.91 -5.78 7.05
CA LYS A 12 -6.22 -6.40 7.01
C LYS A 12 -7.26 -5.46 7.59
N ALA A 13 -8.37 -5.34 6.87
CA ALA A 13 -9.53 -4.60 7.31
C ALA A 13 -10.64 -5.58 7.62
N GLU A 14 -11.78 -5.07 8.06
CA GLU A 14 -12.88 -5.91 8.48
C GLU A 14 -13.39 -6.80 7.35
N LYS A 15 -13.51 -6.24 6.15
CA LYS A 15 -14.06 -6.98 5.01
C LYS A 15 -13.13 -6.99 3.81
N GLY A 16 -11.85 -6.73 4.02
CA GLY A 16 -10.93 -6.66 2.90
C GLY A 16 -9.58 -6.19 3.38
N TRP A 17 -8.96 -5.32 2.59
CA TRP A 17 -7.62 -4.85 2.88
C TRP A 17 -7.54 -3.36 2.59
N THR A 18 -6.80 -2.64 3.39
CA THR A 18 -6.58 -1.22 3.20
C THR A 18 -5.14 -0.99 2.78
N VAL A 19 -4.96 -0.31 1.66
CA VAL A 19 -3.63 0.09 1.19
C VAL A 19 -3.31 1.43 1.83
N MET A 20 -2.15 1.51 2.45
CA MET A 20 -1.77 2.67 3.24
C MET A 20 -0.41 3.19 2.79
N LYS A 21 -0.14 4.43 3.11
CA LYS A 21 1.13 5.07 2.79
C LYS A 21 1.71 5.69 4.06
N ARG A 22 2.99 5.45 4.28
CA ARG A 22 3.72 6.10 5.36
C ARG A 22 4.36 7.37 4.82
N ARG A 23 3.95 8.50 5.37
CA ARG A 23 4.49 9.78 4.96
C ARG A 23 5.85 10.03 5.58
N MET A 24 6.56 10.99 5.01
CA MET A 24 7.90 11.32 5.51
C MET A 24 7.86 11.93 6.91
N ASP A 25 6.74 12.55 7.25
CA ASP A 25 6.57 13.16 8.58
C ASP A 25 6.14 12.14 9.62
N GLY A 26 6.02 10.87 9.26
CA GLY A 26 5.65 9.82 10.19
C GLY A 26 4.17 9.50 10.24
N TYR A 27 3.35 10.27 9.56
CA TYR A 27 1.91 9.99 9.52
C TYR A 27 1.61 8.88 8.53
N ILE A 28 0.59 8.11 8.85
CA ILE A 28 0.12 7.03 7.98
C ILE A 28 -1.26 7.40 7.48
N VAL A 29 -1.44 7.35 6.16
CA VAL A 29 -2.72 7.70 5.55
C VAL A 29 -3.23 6.53 4.73
N ALA A 30 -4.54 6.37 4.71
CA ALA A 30 -5.18 5.34 3.89
C ALA A 30 -5.32 5.87 2.47
N ILE A 31 -4.98 5.02 1.49
CA ILE A 31 -5.06 5.41 0.09
C ILE A 31 -6.30 4.83 -0.55
N CYS A 32 -6.52 3.54 -0.38
CA CYS A 32 -7.68 2.90 -0.96
C CYS A 32 -7.97 1.59 -0.21
N TRP A 33 -9.14 1.05 -0.51
CA TRP A 33 -9.58 -0.22 0.04
C TRP A 33 -9.76 -1.20 -1.11
N VAL A 34 -9.35 -2.42 -0.91
CA VAL A 34 -9.53 -3.47 -1.90
C VAL A 34 -10.16 -4.68 -1.24
N ALA A 35 -10.83 -5.49 -2.05
CA ALA A 35 -11.60 -6.60 -1.52
C ALA A 35 -10.77 -7.86 -1.32
N SER A 36 -9.63 -7.99 -1.98
CA SER A 36 -8.85 -9.22 -1.91
C SER A 36 -7.40 -8.92 -1.58
N TRP A 37 -6.75 -9.92 -1.00
CA TRP A 37 -5.32 -9.81 -0.66
C TRP A 37 -4.47 -9.63 -1.91
N GLN A 38 -4.83 -10.31 -2.99
CA GLN A 38 -4.08 -10.20 -4.22
C GLN A 38 -4.09 -8.79 -4.78
N GLU A 39 -5.25 -8.15 -4.74
CA GLU A 39 -5.35 -6.77 -5.18
C GLU A 39 -4.52 -5.85 -4.32
N ALA A 40 -4.55 -6.04 -3.01
CA ALA A 40 -3.76 -5.24 -2.10
C ALA A 40 -2.28 -5.37 -2.41
N GLN A 41 -1.82 -6.59 -2.60
CA GLN A 41 -0.43 -6.86 -2.90
C GLN A 41 0.00 -6.19 -4.21
N GLN A 42 -0.83 -6.30 -5.23
CA GLN A 42 -0.52 -5.68 -6.52
C GLN A 42 -0.42 -4.17 -6.40
N GLN A 43 -1.34 -3.57 -5.69
CA GLN A 43 -1.33 -2.12 -5.51
C GLN A 43 -0.07 -1.67 -4.79
N VAL A 44 0.28 -2.35 -3.72
CA VAL A 44 1.47 -2.00 -2.96
C VAL A 44 2.72 -2.15 -3.81
N TYR A 45 2.81 -3.23 -4.57
CA TYR A 45 3.98 -3.46 -5.42
C TYR A 45 4.11 -2.38 -6.48
N LYS A 46 2.99 -2.01 -7.11
CA LYS A 46 3.01 -0.94 -8.11
C LYS A 46 3.43 0.39 -7.53
N LEU A 47 2.85 0.74 -6.39
CA LEU A 47 3.10 2.03 -5.77
C LEU A 47 4.53 2.13 -5.25
N ASN A 48 5.09 1.02 -4.82
CA ASN A 48 6.46 0.99 -4.35
C ASN A 48 7.48 0.90 -5.49
N GLY A 49 7.02 0.66 -6.70
CA GLY A 49 7.92 0.52 -7.82
C GLY A 49 8.61 -0.83 -7.89
N TRP A 50 8.02 -1.86 -7.32
CA TRP A 50 8.61 -3.20 -7.30
C TRP A 50 8.25 -4.02 -8.55
N ILE A 51 7.25 -3.60 -9.29
CA ILE A 51 6.89 -4.22 -10.57
C ILE A 51 6.59 -3.17 -11.63
#